data_9164c75f0eab78ad0b987b79a8ba14a4
#
_entry.id   9164c75f0eab78ad0b987b79a8ba14a4
#
_cell.length_a   1.000
_cell.length_b   1.000
_cell.length_c   1.000
_cell.angle_alpha   90.00
_cell.angle_beta   90.00
_cell.angle_gamma   90.00
#
_symmetry.space_group_name_H-M   'P 1'
#
loop_
_entity.id
_entity.type
_entity.pdbx_description
1 polymer ?
#
loop_
_entity_poly.entity_id
_entity_poly.type
_entity_poly.pdbx_seq_one_letter_code
_entity_poly.pdbx_strand_id
1 'polypeptide(L)'
;MTDILFIIQARMGSGRLPGKVLKPIGGYTILDMIVKRVRQSAYYDQSRDNLIVASSDSKTDDILSAHCLSKNYRVHRGSEQRVLDRFAQVIEQVKPDIAVRLTGDNPFVDPSLLDFLIQSHLDQHADYTYICGTPLGIGGEAVNARLLTEINADKTLADKYQEHVTLLIRESPERYRLLFPEPPQELRAPHLRMTVDTEEDYRLARELYVKAGSRPDIPARELIHLLNRDPELRAINQMIRQKEAD
;
A
#
# COMPACT_ATOMS: atom_id res chain seq x y z
N MET A 1 6.27 -11.74 -20.98
CA MET A 1 6.57 -10.65 -20.02
C MET A 1 5.61 -10.85 -18.87
N THR A 2 6.09 -10.92 -17.65
CA THR A 2 5.24 -11.12 -16.45
C THR A 2 4.30 -9.94 -16.27
N ASP A 3 3.02 -10.22 -16.05
CA ASP A 3 1.98 -9.21 -15.95
C ASP A 3 1.79 -8.79 -14.49
N ILE A 4 2.04 -7.51 -14.19
CA ILE A 4 2.01 -6.97 -12.83
C ILE A 4 0.83 -6.03 -12.69
N LEU A 5 0.11 -6.13 -11.56
CA LEU A 5 -0.99 -5.24 -11.22
C LEU A 5 -0.76 -4.62 -9.85
N PHE A 6 -0.78 -3.30 -9.77
CA PHE A 6 -0.83 -2.57 -8.51
C PHE A 6 -2.28 -2.44 -8.04
N ILE A 7 -2.54 -2.83 -6.79
CA ILE A 7 -3.88 -2.74 -6.18
C ILE A 7 -3.77 -1.90 -4.90
N ILE A 8 -4.36 -0.71 -4.90
CA ILE A 8 -4.44 0.15 -3.72
C ILE A 8 -5.74 -0.16 -2.97
N GLN A 9 -5.62 -0.79 -1.81
CA GLN A 9 -6.74 -0.98 -0.89
C GLN A 9 -7.08 0.33 -0.20
N ALA A 10 -8.26 0.91 -0.45
CA ALA A 10 -8.67 2.19 0.10
C ALA A 10 -10.15 2.21 0.47
N ARG A 11 -10.49 2.80 1.63
CA ARG A 11 -11.87 3.05 2.07
C ARG A 11 -11.96 4.30 2.93
N MET A 12 -13.15 4.90 3.00
CA MET A 12 -13.42 6.07 3.85
C MET A 12 -13.55 5.69 5.34
N GLY A 13 -13.97 4.45 5.62
CA GLY A 13 -14.20 3.92 6.95
C GLY A 13 -12.89 3.57 7.68
N SER A 14 -12.20 4.59 8.24
CA SER A 14 -11.07 4.41 9.15
C SER A 14 -11.48 4.73 10.57
N GLY A 15 -11.28 3.79 11.51
CA GLY A 15 -11.73 3.98 12.90
C GLY A 15 -11.00 5.10 13.65
N ARG A 16 -9.70 5.33 13.36
CA ARG A 16 -8.86 6.34 14.03
C ARG A 16 -8.84 7.69 13.30
N LEU A 17 -8.96 7.68 11.97
CA LEU A 17 -8.93 8.88 11.15
C LEU A 17 -9.88 8.71 9.96
N PRO A 18 -11.19 8.93 10.15
CA PRO A 18 -12.19 8.76 9.08
C PRO A 18 -11.89 9.63 7.85
N GLY A 19 -12.08 9.07 6.66
CA GLY A 19 -11.86 9.77 5.41
C GLY A 19 -10.39 10.08 5.08
N LYS A 20 -9.43 9.49 5.80
CA LYS A 20 -8.00 9.80 5.66
C LYS A 20 -7.50 9.73 4.22
N VAL A 21 -7.98 8.78 3.42
CA VAL A 21 -7.53 8.58 2.03
C VAL A 21 -7.75 9.81 1.13
N LEU A 22 -8.73 10.65 1.46
CA LEU A 22 -9.02 11.90 0.74
C LEU A 22 -8.54 13.16 1.49
N LYS A 23 -7.90 13.03 2.66
CA LYS A 23 -7.32 14.19 3.36
C LYS A 23 -6.17 14.78 2.52
N PRO A 24 -6.06 16.14 2.47
CA PRO A 24 -5.07 16.80 1.63
C PRO A 24 -3.67 16.84 2.26
N ILE A 25 -2.66 16.55 1.45
CA ILE A 25 -1.25 16.86 1.73
C ILE A 25 -0.78 17.80 0.62
N GLY A 26 -0.62 19.08 0.92
CA GLY A 26 -0.39 20.09 -0.11
C GLY A 26 -1.57 20.17 -1.10
N GLY A 27 -1.28 20.11 -2.39
CA GLY A 27 -2.30 20.14 -3.46
C GLY A 27 -2.87 18.78 -3.85
N TYR A 28 -2.57 17.69 -3.10
CA TYR A 28 -2.94 16.31 -3.42
C TYR A 28 -3.70 15.67 -2.25
N THR A 29 -4.64 14.78 -2.52
CA THR A 29 -5.13 13.88 -1.48
C THR A 29 -4.08 12.80 -1.17
N ILE A 30 -4.20 12.11 -0.02
CA ILE A 30 -3.34 10.96 0.30
C ILE A 30 -3.37 9.94 -0.85
N LEU A 31 -4.56 9.61 -1.37
CA LEU A 31 -4.69 8.72 -2.51
C LEU A 31 -3.99 9.23 -3.78
N ASP A 32 -4.13 10.53 -4.09
CA ASP A 32 -3.46 11.12 -5.26
C ASP A 32 -1.93 11.02 -5.14
N MET A 33 -1.40 11.22 -3.93
CA MET A 33 0.03 11.04 -3.64
C MET A 33 0.47 9.61 -3.95
N ILE A 34 -0.28 8.61 -3.46
CA ILE A 34 0.04 7.20 -3.69
C ILE A 34 0.01 6.88 -5.18
N VAL A 35 -1.08 7.22 -5.87
CA VAL A 35 -1.22 6.96 -7.32
C VAL A 35 -0.08 7.61 -8.11
N LYS A 36 0.22 8.89 -7.82
CA LYS A 36 1.29 9.61 -8.50
C LYS A 36 2.65 8.96 -8.29
N ARG A 37 2.92 8.43 -7.11
CA ARG A 37 4.18 7.76 -6.77
C ARG A 37 4.28 6.37 -7.39
N VAL A 38 3.21 5.57 -7.32
CA VAL A 38 3.16 4.25 -7.98
C VAL A 38 3.40 4.36 -9.48
N ARG A 39 2.86 5.40 -10.12
CA ARG A 39 3.06 5.67 -11.55
C ARG A 39 4.50 6.02 -11.95
N GLN A 40 5.43 6.17 -10.99
CA GLN A 40 6.86 6.34 -11.23
C GLN A 40 7.65 5.02 -11.14
N SER A 41 7.02 3.93 -10.71
CA SER A 41 7.64 2.60 -10.74
C SER A 41 7.97 2.19 -12.17
N ALA A 42 9.13 1.53 -12.37
CA ALA A 42 9.53 0.97 -13.65
C ALA A 42 8.59 -0.14 -14.15
N TYR A 43 7.78 -0.70 -13.24
CA TYR A 43 6.77 -1.71 -13.55
C TYR A 43 5.37 -1.14 -13.79
N TYR A 44 5.19 0.18 -13.69
CA TYR A 44 3.94 0.81 -14.08
C TYR A 44 3.88 0.95 -15.62
N ASP A 45 2.85 0.39 -16.22
CA ASP A 45 2.59 0.49 -17.65
C ASP A 45 1.48 1.52 -17.93
N GLN A 46 1.88 2.68 -18.42
CA GLN A 46 0.94 3.77 -18.73
C GLN A 46 -0.07 3.38 -19.83
N SER A 47 0.31 2.51 -20.76
CA SER A 47 -0.57 2.12 -21.88
C SER A 47 -1.72 1.22 -21.43
N ARG A 48 -1.53 0.45 -20.36
CA ARG A 48 -2.50 -0.50 -19.79
C ARG A 48 -3.14 0.02 -18.49
N ASP A 49 -2.55 1.07 -17.90
CA ASP A 49 -2.88 1.60 -16.58
C ASP A 49 -3.08 0.45 -15.56
N ASN A 50 -1.97 -0.27 -15.32
CA ASN A 50 -1.96 -1.47 -14.46
C ASN A 50 -2.02 -1.11 -12.96
N LEU A 51 -2.86 -0.13 -12.61
CA LEU A 51 -3.13 0.30 -11.25
C LEU A 51 -4.64 0.41 -11.03
N ILE A 52 -5.15 -0.22 -9.96
CA ILE A 52 -6.57 -0.20 -9.60
C ILE A 52 -6.70 0.16 -8.12
N VAL A 53 -7.66 1.05 -7.81
CA VAL A 53 -8.10 1.32 -6.44
C VAL A 53 -9.21 0.34 -6.08
N ALA A 54 -8.97 -0.54 -5.10
CA ALA A 54 -9.94 -1.49 -4.59
C ALA A 54 -10.66 -0.88 -3.37
N SER A 55 -11.89 -0.36 -3.59
CA SER A 55 -12.73 0.28 -2.58
C SER A 55 -13.92 -0.60 -2.19
N SER A 56 -14.68 -0.20 -1.16
CA SER A 56 -15.86 -0.94 -0.78
C SER A 56 -17.13 -0.49 -1.53
N ASP A 57 -18.15 -1.35 -1.53
CA ASP A 57 -19.49 -1.07 -2.05
C ASP A 57 -20.36 -0.29 -1.06
N SER A 58 -19.82 0.04 0.13
CA SER A 58 -20.48 0.88 1.13
C SER A 58 -20.78 2.27 0.56
N LYS A 59 -21.94 2.81 0.89
CA LYS A 59 -22.33 4.18 0.50
C LYS A 59 -21.35 5.25 0.99
N THR A 60 -20.66 5.00 2.09
CA THR A 60 -19.63 5.91 2.60
C THR A 60 -18.45 6.07 1.64
N ASP A 61 -18.20 5.06 0.78
CA ASP A 61 -17.13 5.07 -0.21
C ASP A 61 -17.57 5.63 -1.58
N ASP A 62 -18.82 6.08 -1.74
CA ASP A 62 -19.28 6.73 -2.98
C ASP A 62 -18.44 7.97 -3.31
N ILE A 63 -18.08 8.75 -2.30
CA ILE A 63 -17.22 9.93 -2.47
C ILE A 63 -15.81 9.55 -2.94
N LEU A 64 -15.25 8.45 -2.44
CA LEU A 64 -13.96 7.93 -2.89
C LEU A 64 -14.03 7.46 -4.34
N SER A 65 -15.08 6.73 -4.70
CA SER A 65 -15.33 6.29 -6.08
C SER A 65 -15.50 7.48 -7.03
N ALA A 66 -16.27 8.50 -6.63
CA ALA A 66 -16.44 9.72 -7.42
C ALA A 66 -15.11 10.47 -7.60
N HIS A 67 -14.27 10.54 -6.56
CA HIS A 67 -12.93 11.10 -6.65
C HIS A 67 -12.07 10.33 -7.67
N CYS A 68 -12.02 8.99 -7.59
CA CYS A 68 -11.28 8.17 -8.53
C CYS A 68 -11.72 8.43 -9.97
N LEU A 69 -13.03 8.43 -10.24
CA LEU A 69 -13.57 8.68 -11.58
C LEU A 69 -13.21 10.09 -12.09
N SER A 70 -13.28 11.12 -11.22
CA SER A 70 -12.92 12.50 -11.59
C SER A 70 -11.45 12.67 -11.96
N LYS A 71 -10.58 11.77 -11.46
CA LYS A 71 -9.13 11.72 -11.72
C LYS A 71 -8.74 10.70 -12.80
N ASN A 72 -9.70 10.02 -13.42
CA ASN A 72 -9.47 8.91 -14.33
C ASN A 72 -8.62 7.78 -13.71
N TYR A 73 -8.83 7.50 -12.41
CA TYR A 73 -8.26 6.33 -11.77
C TYR A 73 -9.21 5.14 -11.93
N ARG A 74 -8.67 3.99 -12.29
CA ARG A 74 -9.45 2.75 -12.32
C ARG A 74 -9.87 2.41 -10.88
N VAL A 75 -11.15 2.15 -10.66
CA VAL A 75 -11.70 1.79 -9.35
C VAL A 75 -12.56 0.55 -9.47
N HIS A 76 -12.36 -0.38 -8.54
CA HIS A 76 -13.21 -1.55 -8.34
C HIS A 76 -13.88 -1.44 -6.98
N ARG A 77 -15.17 -1.78 -6.89
CA ARG A 77 -15.93 -1.77 -5.64
C ARG A 77 -16.42 -3.18 -5.31
N GLY A 78 -16.29 -3.58 -4.06
CA GLY A 78 -16.75 -4.89 -3.57
C GLY A 78 -16.93 -4.88 -2.06
N SER A 79 -17.13 -6.06 -1.45
CA SER A 79 -17.47 -6.19 -0.03
C SER A 79 -16.58 -5.37 0.89
N GLU A 80 -17.16 -4.62 1.83
CA GLU A 80 -16.42 -3.86 2.84
C GLU A 80 -15.65 -4.79 3.79
N GLN A 81 -16.25 -5.89 4.21
CA GLN A 81 -15.69 -6.82 5.20
C GLN A 81 -14.74 -7.83 4.55
N ARG A 82 -15.06 -8.31 3.35
CA ARG A 82 -14.29 -9.33 2.63
C ARG A 82 -13.28 -8.68 1.69
N VAL A 83 -12.18 -8.19 2.25
CA VAL A 83 -11.15 -7.48 1.46
C VAL A 83 -10.47 -8.40 0.46
N LEU A 84 -10.17 -9.65 0.86
CA LEU A 84 -9.61 -10.66 -0.04
C LEU A 84 -10.52 -10.90 -1.26
N ASP A 85 -11.83 -10.96 -1.06
CA ASP A 85 -12.80 -11.12 -2.14
C ASP A 85 -12.72 -9.97 -3.18
N ARG A 86 -12.55 -8.72 -2.72
CA ARG A 86 -12.33 -7.58 -3.62
C ARG A 86 -11.06 -7.74 -4.46
N PHE A 87 -9.97 -8.22 -3.84
CA PHE A 87 -8.73 -8.49 -4.57
C PHE A 87 -8.91 -9.61 -5.58
N ALA A 88 -9.57 -10.72 -5.19
CA ALA A 88 -9.85 -11.83 -6.08
C ALA A 88 -10.68 -11.39 -7.30
N GLN A 89 -11.73 -10.60 -7.10
CA GLN A 89 -12.55 -10.06 -8.20
C GLN A 89 -11.73 -9.21 -9.18
N VAL A 90 -10.85 -8.35 -8.67
CA VAL A 90 -9.95 -7.55 -9.50
C VAL A 90 -8.99 -8.44 -10.29
N ILE A 91 -8.41 -9.47 -9.64
CA ILE A 91 -7.49 -10.42 -10.26
C ILE A 91 -8.19 -11.26 -11.35
N GLU A 92 -9.40 -11.72 -11.10
CA GLU A 92 -10.20 -12.47 -12.09
C GLU A 92 -10.53 -11.66 -13.36
N GLN A 93 -10.74 -10.34 -13.19
CA GLN A 93 -11.00 -9.42 -14.31
C GLN A 93 -9.74 -9.11 -15.12
N VAL A 94 -8.59 -8.90 -14.47
CA VAL A 94 -7.35 -8.44 -15.10
C VAL A 94 -6.42 -9.59 -15.47
N LYS A 95 -6.42 -10.67 -14.67
CA LYS A 95 -5.58 -11.87 -14.79
C LYS A 95 -4.08 -11.58 -14.79
N PRO A 96 -3.57 -10.80 -13.82
CA PRO A 96 -2.14 -10.58 -13.68
C PRO A 96 -1.44 -11.82 -13.16
N ASP A 97 -0.13 -11.91 -13.38
CA ASP A 97 0.73 -12.93 -12.74
C ASP A 97 1.01 -12.55 -11.29
N ILE A 98 1.30 -11.26 -11.04
CA ILE A 98 1.66 -10.74 -9.72
C ILE A 98 0.74 -9.57 -9.36
N ALA A 99 0.21 -9.60 -8.14
CA ALA A 99 -0.47 -8.47 -7.51
C ALA A 99 0.47 -7.78 -6.52
N VAL A 100 0.65 -6.46 -6.68
CA VAL A 100 1.34 -5.62 -5.70
C VAL A 100 0.29 -4.92 -4.85
N ARG A 101 0.16 -5.38 -3.59
CA ARG A 101 -0.79 -4.83 -2.63
C ARG A 101 -0.23 -3.58 -1.98
N LEU A 102 -0.99 -2.50 -2.03
CA LEU A 102 -0.72 -1.22 -1.39
C LEU A 102 -1.90 -0.82 -0.52
N THR A 103 -1.66 -0.03 0.51
CA THR A 103 -2.73 0.49 1.36
C THR A 103 -2.89 2.00 1.20
N GLY A 104 -4.13 2.49 1.23
CA GLY A 104 -4.51 3.87 0.93
C GLY A 104 -4.13 4.89 2.01
N ASP A 105 -3.29 4.51 2.95
CA ASP A 105 -2.77 5.34 4.04
C ASP A 105 -1.26 5.61 3.95
N ASN A 106 -0.61 5.20 2.87
CA ASN A 106 0.84 5.29 2.68
C ASN A 106 1.22 6.37 1.65
N PRO A 107 1.08 7.67 1.95
CA PRO A 107 1.32 8.75 0.98
C PRO A 107 2.75 8.81 0.46
N PHE A 108 3.68 8.19 1.17
CA PHE A 108 5.11 8.21 0.84
C PHE A 108 5.63 6.86 0.33
N VAL A 109 4.75 6.01 -0.22
CA VAL A 109 5.20 4.78 -0.90
C VAL A 109 6.32 5.10 -1.88
N ASP A 110 7.43 4.34 -1.82
CA ASP A 110 8.62 4.65 -2.63
C ASP A 110 8.68 3.81 -3.91
N PRO A 111 8.69 4.43 -5.10
CA PRO A 111 8.73 3.71 -6.37
C PRO A 111 9.95 2.79 -6.51
N SER A 112 11.13 3.23 -6.05
CA SER A 112 12.34 2.41 -6.16
C SER A 112 12.30 1.20 -5.24
N LEU A 113 11.63 1.33 -4.07
CA LEU A 113 11.40 0.20 -3.18
C LEU A 113 10.38 -0.79 -3.75
N LEU A 114 9.34 -0.29 -4.46
CA LEU A 114 8.42 -1.15 -5.19
C LEU A 114 9.12 -1.91 -6.33
N ASP A 115 10.01 -1.24 -7.06
CA ASP A 115 10.79 -1.87 -8.13
C ASP A 115 11.70 -2.96 -7.55
N PHE A 116 12.38 -2.69 -6.44
CA PHE A 116 13.20 -3.68 -5.74
C PHE A 116 12.37 -4.85 -5.20
N LEU A 117 11.18 -4.59 -4.65
CA LEU A 117 10.25 -5.62 -4.18
C LEU A 117 9.86 -6.57 -5.31
N ILE A 118 9.43 -6.01 -6.46
CA ILE A 118 8.96 -6.78 -7.61
C ILE A 118 10.11 -7.56 -8.23
N GLN A 119 11.28 -6.93 -8.43
CA GLN A 119 12.45 -7.60 -8.98
C GLN A 119 12.89 -8.78 -8.10
N SER A 120 12.95 -8.57 -6.77
CA SER A 120 13.28 -9.64 -5.83
C SER A 120 12.28 -10.80 -5.87
N HIS A 121 11.00 -10.49 -5.98
CA HIS A 121 9.93 -11.48 -6.10
C HIS A 121 10.09 -12.34 -7.36
N LEU A 122 10.38 -11.71 -8.49
CA LEU A 122 10.60 -12.37 -9.78
C LEU A 122 11.86 -13.25 -9.76
N ASP A 123 12.99 -12.70 -9.33
CA ASP A 123 14.29 -13.37 -9.36
C ASP A 123 14.32 -14.62 -8.47
N GLN A 124 13.60 -14.57 -7.37
CA GLN A 124 13.55 -15.67 -6.40
C GLN A 124 12.34 -16.58 -6.60
N HIS A 125 11.47 -16.30 -7.59
CA HIS A 125 10.23 -17.06 -7.83
C HIS A 125 9.40 -17.24 -6.56
N ALA A 126 9.28 -16.17 -5.75
CA ALA A 126 8.57 -16.21 -4.48
C ALA A 126 7.05 -16.28 -4.69
N ASP A 127 6.33 -16.82 -3.70
CA ASP A 127 4.87 -16.73 -3.65
C ASP A 127 4.41 -15.43 -3.00
N TYR A 128 5.20 -14.95 -2.06
CA TYR A 128 4.98 -13.70 -1.34
C TYR A 128 6.31 -13.02 -1.03
N THR A 129 6.36 -11.70 -1.18
CA THR A 129 7.53 -10.89 -0.84
C THR A 129 7.11 -9.65 -0.06
N TYR A 130 7.84 -9.35 1.01
CA TYR A 130 7.72 -8.14 1.80
C TYR A 130 9.09 -7.66 2.26
N ILE A 131 9.37 -6.37 2.18
CA ILE A 131 10.66 -5.81 2.57
C ILE A 131 10.57 -5.31 4.02
N CYS A 132 11.23 -6.02 4.93
CA CYS A 132 11.35 -5.63 6.33
C CYS A 132 12.45 -4.59 6.53
N GLY A 133 12.42 -3.86 7.68
CA GLY A 133 13.50 -2.94 8.06
C GLY A 133 13.41 -1.55 7.43
N THR A 134 12.39 -1.25 6.65
CA THR A 134 12.08 0.09 6.15
C THR A 134 11.15 0.86 7.11
N PRO A 135 11.00 2.18 6.97
CA PRO A 135 9.92 2.91 7.62
C PRO A 135 8.55 2.28 7.30
N LEU A 136 7.69 2.21 8.31
CA LEU A 136 6.31 1.80 8.07
C LEU A 136 5.62 2.82 7.15
N GLY A 137 5.08 2.34 6.02
CA GLY A 137 4.30 3.17 5.09
C GLY A 137 5.02 3.61 3.82
N ILE A 138 6.21 3.06 3.52
CA ILE A 138 6.89 3.36 2.24
C ILE A 138 6.91 2.20 1.24
N GLY A 139 6.51 1.01 1.65
CA GLY A 139 6.53 -0.19 0.83
C GLY A 139 5.14 -0.74 0.50
N GLY A 140 5.16 -1.96 -0.02
CA GLY A 140 4.00 -2.77 -0.34
C GLY A 140 4.30 -4.26 -0.16
N GLU A 141 3.39 -5.12 -0.63
CA GLU A 141 3.55 -6.56 -0.65
C GLU A 141 3.40 -7.05 -2.10
N ALA A 142 4.28 -7.94 -2.56
CA ALA A 142 4.12 -8.63 -3.83
C ALA A 142 3.66 -10.07 -3.57
N VAL A 143 2.68 -10.54 -4.34
CA VAL A 143 2.11 -11.88 -4.19
C VAL A 143 1.73 -12.45 -5.55
N ASN A 144 1.96 -13.74 -5.76
CA ASN A 144 1.43 -14.45 -6.92
C ASN A 144 -0.09 -14.32 -6.93
N ALA A 145 -0.65 -13.63 -7.92
CA ALA A 145 -2.07 -13.24 -7.96
C ALA A 145 -3.01 -14.45 -7.86
N ARG A 146 -2.63 -15.58 -8.49
CA ARG A 146 -3.36 -16.84 -8.45
C ARG A 146 -3.65 -17.31 -7.02
N LEU A 147 -2.72 -17.13 -6.08
CA LEU A 147 -2.89 -17.59 -4.70
C LEU A 147 -4.05 -16.87 -4.01
N LEU A 148 -4.25 -15.57 -4.27
CA LEU A 148 -5.36 -14.83 -3.67
C LEU A 148 -6.73 -15.33 -4.16
N THR A 149 -6.85 -15.72 -5.42
CA THR A 149 -8.10 -16.31 -5.94
C THR A 149 -8.33 -17.72 -5.41
N GLU A 150 -7.27 -18.55 -5.32
CA GLU A 150 -7.34 -19.90 -4.74
C GLU A 150 -7.76 -19.85 -3.26
N ILE A 151 -7.17 -18.97 -2.46
CA ILE A 151 -7.52 -18.80 -1.04
C ILE A 151 -8.96 -18.28 -0.90
N ASN A 152 -9.39 -17.32 -1.73
CA ASN A 152 -10.76 -16.79 -1.69
C ASN A 152 -11.82 -17.83 -2.08
N ALA A 153 -11.46 -18.85 -2.83
CA ALA A 153 -12.38 -19.93 -3.20
C ALA A 153 -12.75 -20.83 -2.01
N ASP A 154 -11.97 -20.86 -0.94
CA ASP A 154 -12.29 -21.62 0.28
C ASP A 154 -13.41 -20.94 1.05
N LYS A 155 -14.59 -21.58 1.05
CA LYS A 155 -15.80 -21.08 1.74
C LYS A 155 -15.75 -21.25 3.26
N THR A 156 -14.76 -21.98 3.78
CA THR A 156 -14.53 -22.19 5.22
C THR A 156 -13.48 -21.26 5.80
N LEU A 157 -12.94 -20.35 4.97
CA LEU A 157 -11.89 -19.42 5.35
C LEU A 157 -12.34 -18.51 6.50
N ALA A 158 -11.54 -18.45 7.58
CA ALA A 158 -11.84 -17.62 8.73
C ALA A 158 -11.84 -16.12 8.38
N ASP A 159 -12.69 -15.34 9.04
CA ASP A 159 -12.91 -13.91 8.75
C ASP A 159 -11.62 -13.08 8.78
N LYS A 160 -10.68 -13.36 9.69
CA LYS A 160 -9.39 -12.67 9.75
C LYS A 160 -8.60 -12.76 8.43
N TYR A 161 -8.69 -13.87 7.70
CA TYR A 161 -8.03 -14.03 6.41
C TYR A 161 -8.78 -13.33 5.28
N GLN A 162 -10.10 -13.15 5.44
CA GLN A 162 -10.89 -12.34 4.51
C GLN A 162 -10.58 -10.84 4.65
N GLU A 163 -10.30 -10.37 5.88
CA GLU A 163 -9.92 -8.98 6.13
C GLU A 163 -8.47 -8.69 5.78
N HIS A 164 -7.55 -9.60 6.14
CA HIS A 164 -6.10 -9.42 6.00
C HIS A 164 -5.54 -10.23 4.81
N VAL A 165 -5.79 -9.76 3.63
CA VAL A 165 -5.59 -10.35 2.27
C VAL A 165 -4.45 -11.37 2.15
N THR A 166 -3.29 -11.11 2.75
CA THR A 166 -2.07 -11.91 2.64
C THR A 166 -1.72 -12.68 3.91
N LEU A 167 -2.54 -12.55 4.97
CA LEU A 167 -2.22 -13.09 6.29
C LEU A 167 -2.07 -14.62 6.28
N LEU A 168 -2.98 -15.34 5.60
CA LEU A 168 -2.89 -16.80 5.51
C LEU A 168 -1.57 -17.26 4.85
N ILE A 169 -1.13 -16.56 3.82
CA ILE A 169 0.13 -16.88 3.14
C ILE A 169 1.29 -16.70 4.13
N ARG A 170 1.31 -15.60 4.86
CA ARG A 170 2.36 -15.27 5.85
C ARG A 170 2.39 -16.24 7.04
N GLU A 171 1.23 -16.72 7.47
CA GLU A 171 1.10 -17.69 8.57
C GLU A 171 1.36 -19.16 8.14
N SER A 172 1.59 -19.42 6.85
CA SER A 172 1.79 -20.78 6.30
C SER A 172 3.13 -20.92 5.53
N PRO A 173 4.28 -20.67 6.19
CA PRO A 173 5.59 -20.71 5.52
C PRO A 173 5.96 -22.11 5.01
N GLU A 174 5.33 -23.17 5.52
CA GLU A 174 5.50 -24.54 5.04
C GLU A 174 4.80 -24.80 3.70
N ARG A 175 3.84 -23.94 3.31
CA ARG A 175 3.05 -24.07 2.07
C ARG A 175 3.48 -23.11 0.99
N TYR A 176 4.02 -21.95 1.39
CA TYR A 176 4.31 -20.85 0.48
C TYR A 176 5.76 -20.40 0.59
N ARG A 177 6.36 -20.08 -0.53
CA ARG A 177 7.71 -19.52 -0.60
C ARG A 177 7.69 -18.04 -0.23
N LEU A 178 7.96 -17.76 1.05
CA LEU A 178 8.04 -16.40 1.57
C LEU A 178 9.45 -15.83 1.35
N LEU A 179 9.52 -14.56 0.91
CA LEU A 179 10.77 -13.85 0.71
C LEU A 179 10.74 -12.52 1.48
N PHE A 180 11.78 -12.29 2.29
CA PHE A 180 11.97 -11.07 3.06
C PHE A 180 13.34 -10.46 2.75
N PRO A 181 13.52 -9.80 1.59
CA PRO A 181 14.82 -9.26 1.21
C PRO A 181 15.20 -8.07 2.09
N GLU A 182 16.50 -7.93 2.31
CA GLU A 182 17.05 -6.76 3.00
C GLU A 182 16.85 -5.50 2.15
N PRO A 183 16.36 -4.40 2.72
CA PRO A 183 16.18 -3.17 1.97
C PRO A 183 17.52 -2.53 1.58
N PRO A 184 17.57 -1.72 0.51
CA PRO A 184 18.68 -0.83 0.26
C PRO A 184 19.05 -0.03 1.52
N GLN A 185 20.36 0.15 1.75
CA GLN A 185 20.87 0.73 3.01
C GLN A 185 20.24 2.11 3.31
N GLU A 186 20.05 2.94 2.29
CA GLU A 186 19.47 4.27 2.39
C GLU A 186 17.98 4.30 2.78
N LEU A 187 17.29 3.15 2.66
CA LEU A 187 15.89 2.98 3.04
C LEU A 187 15.71 2.21 4.36
N ARG A 188 16.81 1.78 5.00
CA ARG A 188 16.77 1.05 6.26
C ARG A 188 16.55 2.01 7.44
N ALA A 189 15.32 2.08 7.94
CA ALA A 189 14.95 2.89 9.09
C ALA A 189 13.68 2.34 9.78
N PRO A 190 13.71 1.11 10.35
CA PRO A 190 12.53 0.44 10.91
C PRO A 190 11.88 1.17 12.09
N HIS A 191 12.60 2.12 12.70
CA HIS A 191 12.12 2.92 13.81
C HIS A 191 11.25 4.10 13.39
N LEU A 192 11.15 4.39 12.07
CA LEU A 192 10.35 5.48 11.52
C LEU A 192 8.97 4.99 11.07
N ARG A 193 7.99 5.86 11.24
CA ARG A 193 6.61 5.65 10.86
C ARG A 193 6.15 6.77 9.94
N MET A 194 5.77 6.41 8.69
CA MET A 194 5.38 7.35 7.63
C MET A 194 3.99 7.03 7.04
N THR A 195 3.29 6.02 7.60
CA THR A 195 1.88 5.75 7.30
C THR A 195 0.98 6.75 8.03
N VAL A 196 -0.25 6.96 7.54
CA VAL A 196 -1.22 7.89 8.13
C VAL A 196 -2.42 7.10 8.68
N ASP A 197 -2.42 6.89 10.01
CA ASP A 197 -3.51 6.21 10.71
C ASP A 197 -4.21 7.08 11.75
N THR A 198 -3.50 8.07 12.29
CA THR A 198 -3.97 8.98 13.34
C THR A 198 -3.80 10.43 12.92
N GLU A 199 -4.32 11.37 13.71
CA GLU A 199 -4.16 12.80 13.45
C GLU A 199 -2.68 13.23 13.57
N GLU A 200 -1.92 12.61 14.49
CA GLU A 200 -0.47 12.84 14.63
C GLU A 200 0.29 12.37 13.39
N ASP A 201 -0.04 11.17 12.87
CA ASP A 201 0.55 10.68 11.62
C ASP A 201 0.25 11.65 10.46
N TYR A 202 -0.99 12.14 10.38
CA TYR A 202 -1.40 13.09 9.36
C TYR A 202 -0.69 14.44 9.50
N ARG A 203 -0.53 14.92 10.74
CA ARG A 203 0.25 16.13 11.02
C ARG A 203 1.71 15.95 10.58
N LEU A 204 2.34 14.84 10.96
CA LEU A 204 3.69 14.51 10.51
C LEU A 204 3.79 14.50 8.98
N ALA A 205 2.86 13.85 8.30
CA ALA A 205 2.89 13.75 6.84
C ALA A 205 2.83 15.13 6.17
N ARG A 206 2.00 16.05 6.69
CA ARG A 206 1.91 17.42 6.18
C ARG A 206 3.18 18.24 6.43
N GLU A 207 3.72 18.19 7.65
CA GLU A 207 4.94 18.93 8.01
C GLU A 207 6.15 18.40 7.23
N LEU A 208 6.26 17.07 7.12
CA LEU A 208 7.31 16.40 6.34
C LEU A 208 7.24 16.82 4.86
N TYR A 209 6.05 16.82 4.26
CA TYR A 209 5.86 17.27 2.88
C TYR A 209 6.33 18.71 2.66
N VAL A 210 5.97 19.64 3.56
CA VAL A 210 6.39 21.04 3.48
C VAL A 210 7.90 21.18 3.64
N LYS A 211 8.50 20.56 4.67
CA LYS A 211 9.95 20.59 4.91
C LYS A 211 10.77 19.96 3.78
N ALA A 212 10.17 19.01 3.08
CA ALA A 212 10.76 18.37 1.90
C ALA A 212 10.58 19.18 0.60
N GLY A 213 10.16 20.44 0.67
CA GLY A 213 10.03 21.34 -0.48
C GLY A 213 8.74 21.21 -1.24
N SER A 214 7.69 20.63 -0.64
CA SER A 214 6.33 20.48 -1.21
C SER A 214 6.30 19.75 -2.57
N ARG A 215 7.15 18.74 -2.71
CA ARG A 215 7.25 17.90 -3.91
C ARG A 215 6.56 16.56 -3.69
N PRO A 216 5.59 16.16 -4.51
CA PRO A 216 4.91 14.87 -4.34
C PRO A 216 5.78 13.66 -4.72
N ASP A 217 6.85 13.87 -5.45
CA ASP A 217 7.78 12.87 -6.00
C ASP A 217 9.08 12.72 -5.21
N ILE A 218 9.17 13.34 -4.03
CA ILE A 218 10.37 13.26 -3.20
C ILE A 218 10.73 11.80 -2.84
N PRO A 219 11.97 11.34 -3.06
CA PRO A 219 12.39 9.99 -2.70
C PRO A 219 12.29 9.74 -1.19
N ALA A 220 11.91 8.52 -0.78
CA ALA A 220 11.79 8.19 0.64
C ALA A 220 13.11 8.35 1.40
N ARG A 221 14.27 8.12 0.76
CA ARG A 221 15.58 8.37 1.37
C ARG A 221 15.78 9.81 1.86
N GLU A 222 15.25 10.81 1.12
CA GLU A 222 15.32 12.22 1.53
C GLU A 222 14.40 12.47 2.75
N LEU A 223 13.22 11.88 2.77
CA LEU A 223 12.28 11.95 3.90
C LEU A 223 12.87 11.29 5.16
N ILE A 224 13.51 10.12 5.01
CA ILE A 224 14.23 9.42 6.08
C ILE A 224 15.36 10.32 6.63
N HIS A 225 16.12 10.94 5.73
CA HIS A 225 17.19 11.84 6.13
C HIS A 225 16.69 13.05 6.93
N LEU A 226 15.57 13.66 6.50
CA LEU A 226 14.93 14.74 7.23
C LEU A 226 14.47 14.29 8.63
N LEU A 227 13.77 13.17 8.72
CA LEU A 227 13.31 12.63 10.01
C LEU A 227 14.45 12.28 10.97
N ASN A 228 15.57 11.78 10.45
CA ASN A 228 16.73 11.48 11.27
C ASN A 228 17.44 12.73 11.80
N ARG A 229 17.38 13.86 11.08
CA ARG A 229 18.00 15.14 11.46
C ARG A 229 17.11 16.07 12.27
N ASP A 230 15.79 15.84 12.25
CA ASP A 230 14.82 16.68 12.94
C ASP A 230 14.09 15.90 14.04
N PRO A 231 14.61 15.94 15.29
CA PRO A 231 13.97 15.24 16.40
C PRO A 231 12.56 15.75 16.73
N GLU A 232 12.27 17.04 16.50
CA GLU A 232 10.95 17.61 16.75
C GLU A 232 9.93 17.06 15.77
N LEU A 233 10.31 16.98 14.50
CA LEU A 233 9.47 16.37 13.47
C LEU A 233 9.21 14.88 13.78
N ARG A 234 10.23 14.13 14.15
CA ARG A 234 10.10 12.72 14.53
C ARG A 234 9.23 12.50 15.76
N ALA A 235 9.31 13.43 16.74
CA ALA A 235 8.54 13.34 17.99
C ALA A 235 7.03 13.40 17.77
N ILE A 236 6.54 13.94 16.64
CA ILE A 236 5.09 14.14 16.37
C ILE A 236 4.30 12.85 16.51
N ASN A 237 4.82 11.71 16.00
CA ASN A 237 4.10 10.44 16.05
C ASN A 237 4.89 9.28 16.68
N GLN A 238 6.02 9.54 17.33
CA GLN A 238 6.87 8.49 17.90
C GLN A 238 6.17 7.61 18.95
N MET A 239 5.12 8.13 19.60
CA MET A 239 4.35 7.39 20.60
C MET A 239 3.23 6.53 20.00
N ILE A 240 2.99 6.63 18.69
CA ILE A 240 1.94 5.88 18.02
C ILE A 240 2.40 4.44 17.80
N ARG A 241 1.66 3.49 18.39
CA ARG A 241 1.91 2.06 18.19
C ARG A 241 1.10 1.55 17.01
N GLN A 242 1.72 0.67 16.21
CA GLN A 242 0.99 -0.08 15.18
C GLN A 242 0.03 -1.05 15.84
N LYS A 243 -1.22 -1.12 15.34
CA LYS A 243 -2.11 -2.23 15.70
C LYS A 243 -1.58 -3.50 15.03
N GLU A 244 -1.43 -4.54 15.82
CA GLU A 244 -1.23 -5.88 15.27
C GLU A 244 -2.51 -6.35 14.58
N ALA A 245 -2.37 -7.22 13.58
CA ALA A 245 -3.51 -7.92 13.01
C ALA A 245 -3.92 -9.00 14.02
N ASP A 246 -5.10 -8.84 14.62
CA ASP A 246 -5.69 -9.81 15.54
C ASP A 246 -6.07 -11.12 14.82
#